data_04444c51c1fb42e12580e5058a6cf877
#
_entry.id   04444c51c1fb42e12580e5058a6cf877
#
_cell.length_a   1.000
_cell.length_b   1.000
_cell.length_c   1.000
_cell.angle_alpha   90.00
_cell.angle_beta   90.00
_cell.angle_gamma   90.00
#
_symmetry.space_group_name_H-M   'P 1'
#
loop_
_entity.id
_entity.type
_entity.pdbx_description
1 polymer ?
#
loop_
_entity_poly.entity_id
_entity_poly.type
_entity_poly.pdbx_seq_one_letter_code
_entity_poly.pdbx_strand_id
1 'polypeptide(L)'
;MKKNYKILLIGYSNIARKRLIQTFVKKKIPFCVASKSFKKKIKGSYQQFNDYNQALKNSGADIVYLSLPNSMHFPWSKKILKLGYHLIVDKPITTKVGELNQLIRIAKRKKLLLTEATFFNYHNQFKFVKKFIGKHRNIEQVFVNFTIPMPKKNSLLLSQKFHGGTFMDMSPYTASINRILFEEKLKKKSIIVKKNIQKLIISYDVFLKY
;
A
#
# COMPACT_ATOMS: atom_id res chain seq x y z
N MET A 1 13.66 -8.72 -25.77
CA MET A 1 12.23 -8.97 -25.52
C MET A 1 11.86 -8.47 -24.12
N LYS A 2 10.86 -7.59 -23.95
CA LYS A 2 10.37 -7.21 -22.61
C LYS A 2 9.73 -8.44 -21.95
N LYS A 3 10.25 -8.86 -20.80
CA LYS A 3 9.68 -9.96 -20.03
C LYS A 3 8.26 -9.59 -19.57
N ASN A 4 7.25 -10.33 -20.01
CA ASN A 4 5.86 -10.15 -19.54
C ASN A 4 5.71 -10.82 -18.18
N TYR A 5 5.84 -10.04 -17.11
CA TYR A 5 5.61 -10.51 -15.75
C TYR A 5 4.14 -10.86 -15.50
N LYS A 6 3.89 -12.03 -14.91
CA LYS A 6 2.56 -12.46 -14.46
C LYS A 6 2.32 -12.02 -13.03
N ILE A 7 1.13 -11.48 -12.76
CA ILE A 7 0.78 -10.97 -11.43
C ILE A 7 -0.27 -11.86 -10.77
N LEU A 8 -0.01 -12.27 -9.54
CA LEU A 8 -1.02 -12.84 -8.65
C LEU A 8 -1.54 -11.74 -7.72
N LEU A 9 -2.82 -11.38 -7.86
CA LEU A 9 -3.50 -10.49 -6.94
C LEU A 9 -4.13 -11.29 -5.80
N ILE A 10 -3.62 -11.14 -4.59
CA ILE A 10 -4.19 -11.72 -3.37
C ILE A 10 -5.09 -10.70 -2.67
N GLY A 11 -6.37 -10.99 -2.60
CA GLY A 11 -7.42 -10.10 -2.11
C GLY A 11 -8.19 -9.44 -3.24
N TYR A 12 -9.49 -9.25 -3.01
CA TYR A 12 -10.42 -8.65 -3.98
C TYR A 12 -11.06 -7.38 -3.40
N SER A 13 -10.19 -6.48 -2.90
CA SER A 13 -10.58 -5.21 -2.28
C SER A 13 -11.24 -4.25 -3.27
N ASN A 14 -11.83 -3.15 -2.75
CA ASN A 14 -12.39 -2.11 -3.59
C ASN A 14 -11.35 -1.47 -4.53
N ILE A 15 -10.14 -1.25 -4.02
CA ILE A 15 -9.01 -0.71 -4.80
C ILE A 15 -8.60 -1.70 -5.90
N ALA A 16 -8.48 -2.98 -5.56
CA ALA A 16 -8.17 -4.03 -6.51
C ALA A 16 -9.17 -4.06 -7.67
N ARG A 17 -10.47 -4.07 -7.35
CA ARG A 17 -11.55 -4.11 -8.36
C ARG A 17 -11.61 -2.87 -9.23
N LYS A 18 -11.60 -1.69 -8.60
CA LYS A 18 -11.87 -0.41 -9.28
C LYS A 18 -10.66 0.18 -9.98
N ARG A 19 -9.44 -0.22 -9.63
CA ARG A 19 -8.21 0.38 -10.16
C ARG A 19 -7.26 -0.64 -10.76
N LEU A 20 -6.82 -1.63 -9.97
CA LEU A 20 -5.77 -2.54 -10.42
C LEU A 20 -6.22 -3.43 -11.58
N ILE A 21 -7.33 -4.15 -11.41
CA ILE A 21 -7.84 -5.07 -12.43
C ILE A 21 -8.14 -4.33 -13.73
N GLN A 22 -8.77 -3.16 -13.66
CA GLN A 22 -9.03 -2.34 -14.85
C GLN A 22 -7.72 -1.93 -15.54
N THR A 23 -6.69 -1.59 -14.76
CA THR A 23 -5.37 -1.24 -15.30
C THR A 23 -4.70 -2.45 -15.93
N PHE A 24 -4.76 -3.63 -15.31
CA PHE A 24 -4.19 -4.85 -15.86
C PHE A 24 -4.84 -5.23 -17.19
N VAL A 25 -6.16 -5.17 -17.26
CA VAL A 25 -6.91 -5.41 -18.51
C VAL A 25 -6.53 -4.40 -19.58
N LYS A 26 -6.58 -3.10 -19.26
CA LYS A 26 -6.25 -2.01 -20.22
C LYS A 26 -4.82 -2.11 -20.75
N LYS A 27 -3.88 -2.48 -19.89
CA LYS A 27 -2.44 -2.60 -20.22
C LYS A 27 -2.03 -3.99 -20.70
N LYS A 28 -2.98 -4.91 -20.84
CA LYS A 28 -2.74 -6.31 -21.24
C LYS A 28 -1.69 -7.02 -20.36
N ILE A 29 -1.69 -6.69 -19.06
CA ILE A 29 -0.82 -7.35 -18.08
C ILE A 29 -1.46 -8.67 -17.68
N PRO A 30 -0.79 -9.83 -17.83
CA PRO A 30 -1.35 -11.11 -17.45
C PRO A 30 -1.48 -11.20 -15.92
N PHE A 31 -2.68 -11.54 -15.43
CA PHE A 31 -2.94 -11.64 -14.01
C PHE A 31 -3.92 -12.75 -13.66
N CYS A 32 -3.78 -13.27 -12.46
CA CYS A 32 -4.77 -14.10 -11.79
C CYS A 32 -5.16 -13.52 -10.45
N VAL A 33 -6.26 -13.97 -9.87
CA VAL A 33 -6.80 -13.41 -8.63
C VAL A 33 -7.10 -14.52 -7.64
N ALA A 34 -6.72 -14.30 -6.39
CA ALA A 34 -7.09 -15.15 -5.27
C ALA A 34 -7.97 -14.39 -4.28
N SER A 35 -9.16 -14.93 -3.97
CA SER A 35 -10.07 -14.36 -2.98
C SER A 35 -10.98 -15.43 -2.41
N LYS A 36 -11.31 -15.31 -1.12
CA LYS A 36 -12.29 -16.18 -0.46
C LYS A 36 -13.75 -15.84 -0.78
N SER A 37 -14.02 -14.74 -1.48
CA SER A 37 -15.36 -14.19 -1.68
C SER A 37 -15.71 -13.87 -3.14
N PHE A 38 -15.31 -14.73 -4.07
CA PHE A 38 -15.76 -14.57 -5.46
C PHE A 38 -17.26 -14.85 -5.59
N LYS A 39 -17.95 -13.91 -6.26
CA LYS A 39 -19.33 -14.12 -6.69
C LYS A 39 -19.46 -14.31 -8.20
N LYS A 40 -18.47 -13.89 -8.99
CA LYS A 40 -18.48 -13.93 -10.47
C LYS A 40 -17.07 -14.10 -11.03
N LYS A 41 -17.02 -14.56 -12.29
CA LYS A 41 -15.77 -14.61 -13.08
C LYS A 41 -15.24 -13.20 -13.31
N ILE A 42 -13.94 -13.00 -13.11
CA ILE A 42 -13.27 -11.71 -13.30
C ILE A 42 -12.76 -11.63 -14.74
N LYS A 43 -13.29 -10.67 -15.49
CA LYS A 43 -12.89 -10.43 -16.90
C LYS A 43 -11.39 -10.14 -16.98
N GLY A 44 -10.70 -10.84 -17.89
CA GLY A 44 -9.29 -10.67 -18.17
C GLY A 44 -8.34 -11.42 -17.20
N SER A 45 -8.85 -12.02 -16.14
CA SER A 45 -8.06 -12.94 -15.31
C SER A 45 -7.91 -14.28 -16.01
N TYR A 46 -6.67 -14.78 -16.13
CA TYR A 46 -6.43 -16.10 -16.73
C TYR A 46 -6.79 -17.24 -15.78
N GLN A 47 -6.82 -17.00 -14.46
CA GLN A 47 -7.20 -17.99 -13.44
C GLN A 47 -7.71 -17.30 -12.17
N GLN A 48 -8.60 -17.99 -11.44
CA GLN A 48 -9.13 -17.55 -10.15
C GLN A 48 -8.97 -18.68 -9.11
N PHE A 49 -8.64 -18.28 -7.87
CA PHE A 49 -8.42 -19.21 -6.76
C PHE A 49 -9.24 -18.77 -5.56
N ASN A 50 -9.91 -19.72 -4.90
CA ASN A 50 -10.64 -19.48 -3.64
C ASN A 50 -9.74 -19.63 -2.41
N ASP A 51 -8.54 -20.16 -2.58
CA ASP A 51 -7.54 -20.32 -1.53
C ASP A 51 -6.22 -19.64 -1.91
N TYR A 52 -5.66 -18.86 -0.97
CA TYR A 52 -4.42 -18.11 -1.21
C TYR A 52 -3.19 -19.01 -1.31
N ASN A 53 -3.17 -20.15 -0.60
CA ASN A 53 -2.02 -21.06 -0.63
C ASN A 53 -1.99 -21.84 -1.94
N GLN A 54 -3.16 -22.27 -2.42
CA GLN A 54 -3.28 -22.88 -3.75
C GLN A 54 -2.86 -21.89 -4.84
N ALA A 55 -3.27 -20.61 -4.72
CA ALA A 55 -2.85 -19.57 -5.66
C ALA A 55 -1.33 -19.39 -5.68
N LEU A 56 -0.68 -19.35 -4.52
CA LEU A 56 0.78 -19.23 -4.43
C LEU A 56 1.51 -20.46 -5.03
N LYS A 57 0.91 -21.64 -4.98
CA LYS A 57 1.53 -22.84 -5.58
C LYS A 57 1.32 -22.93 -7.10
N ASN A 58 0.13 -22.55 -7.58
CA ASN A 58 -0.36 -22.94 -8.91
C ASN A 58 -0.55 -21.78 -9.90
N SER A 59 -0.35 -20.51 -9.48
CA SER A 59 -0.57 -19.35 -10.35
C SER A 59 0.49 -19.15 -11.44
N GLY A 60 1.69 -19.69 -11.24
CA GLY A 60 2.83 -19.41 -12.12
C GLY A 60 3.17 -17.92 -12.22
N ALA A 61 2.84 -17.12 -11.18
CA ALA A 61 3.10 -15.69 -11.14
C ALA A 61 4.56 -15.39 -10.81
N ASP A 62 5.07 -14.26 -11.31
CA ASP A 62 6.38 -13.72 -10.95
C ASP A 62 6.28 -12.74 -9.77
N ILE A 63 5.17 -12.01 -9.70
CA ILE A 63 4.93 -10.94 -8.74
C ILE A 63 3.61 -11.18 -8.03
N VAL A 64 3.60 -11.03 -6.71
CA VAL A 64 2.36 -11.01 -5.92
C VAL A 64 2.02 -9.57 -5.56
N TYR A 65 0.77 -9.18 -5.83
CA TYR A 65 0.17 -7.95 -5.30
C TYR A 65 -0.76 -8.32 -4.14
N LEU A 66 -0.43 -7.86 -2.94
CA LEU A 66 -1.17 -8.15 -1.72
C LEU A 66 -2.14 -7.02 -1.38
N SER A 67 -3.46 -7.27 -1.46
CA SER A 67 -4.54 -6.32 -1.19
C SER A 67 -5.52 -6.89 -0.16
N LEU A 68 -5.03 -7.09 1.04
CA LEU A 68 -5.75 -7.60 2.21
C LEU A 68 -5.92 -6.51 3.29
N PRO A 69 -6.66 -6.74 4.37
CA PRO A 69 -6.67 -5.85 5.54
C PRO A 69 -5.27 -5.70 6.17
N ASN A 70 -4.99 -4.54 6.77
CA ASN A 70 -3.67 -4.18 7.30
C ASN A 70 -3.07 -5.24 8.25
N SER A 71 -3.90 -5.84 9.11
CA SER A 71 -3.47 -6.89 10.05
C SER A 71 -2.95 -8.16 9.35
N MET A 72 -3.29 -8.35 8.08
CA MET A 72 -2.87 -9.52 7.30
C MET A 72 -1.63 -9.23 6.42
N HIS A 73 -1.20 -7.96 6.31
CA HIS A 73 -0.07 -7.61 5.43
C HIS A 73 1.21 -8.30 5.87
N PHE A 74 1.61 -8.18 7.13
CA PHE A 74 2.87 -8.77 7.60
C PHE A 74 2.93 -10.30 7.46
N PRO A 75 1.97 -11.09 8.01
CA PRO A 75 2.06 -12.55 7.94
C PRO A 75 2.07 -13.07 6.49
N TRP A 76 1.24 -12.49 5.60
CA TRP A 76 1.22 -12.88 4.20
C TRP A 76 2.46 -12.42 3.45
N SER A 77 2.93 -11.19 3.66
CA SER A 77 4.17 -10.69 3.05
C SER A 77 5.36 -11.57 3.40
N LYS A 78 5.48 -11.95 4.67
CA LYS A 78 6.55 -12.85 5.14
C LYS A 78 6.50 -14.21 4.43
N LYS A 79 5.30 -14.78 4.29
CA LYS A 79 5.09 -16.05 3.58
C LYS A 79 5.44 -15.94 2.10
N ILE A 80 4.94 -14.91 1.41
CA ILE A 80 5.14 -14.66 -0.02
C ILE A 80 6.63 -14.50 -0.33
N LEU A 81 7.34 -13.67 0.44
CA LEU A 81 8.78 -13.47 0.26
C LEU A 81 9.58 -14.75 0.55
N LYS A 82 9.19 -15.55 1.57
CA LYS A 82 9.85 -16.83 1.84
C LYS A 82 9.70 -17.83 0.68
N LEU A 83 8.57 -17.80 -0.02
CA LEU A 83 8.31 -18.61 -1.21
C LEU A 83 9.06 -18.11 -2.47
N GLY A 84 9.70 -16.94 -2.44
CA GLY A 84 10.53 -16.45 -3.54
C GLY A 84 9.82 -15.51 -4.51
N TYR A 85 8.66 -14.97 -4.19
CA TYR A 85 7.95 -14.02 -5.04
C TYR A 85 8.43 -12.59 -4.83
N HIS A 86 8.51 -11.81 -5.90
CA HIS A 86 8.49 -10.36 -5.80
C HIS A 86 7.17 -9.89 -5.22
N LEU A 87 7.17 -8.85 -4.39
CA LEU A 87 5.99 -8.46 -3.61
C LEU A 87 5.70 -6.97 -3.68
N ILE A 88 4.46 -6.66 -4.03
CA ILE A 88 3.85 -5.33 -3.89
C ILE A 88 2.75 -5.46 -2.82
N VAL A 89 2.75 -4.59 -1.82
CA VAL A 89 1.76 -4.60 -0.73
C VAL A 89 0.99 -3.30 -0.73
N ASP A 90 -0.34 -3.35 -0.54
CA ASP A 90 -1.12 -2.15 -0.25
C ASP A 90 -0.56 -1.42 0.98
N LYS A 91 -0.75 -0.12 1.04
CA LYS A 91 -0.33 0.73 2.17
C LYS A 91 -1.26 0.52 3.40
N PRO A 92 -0.75 0.56 4.60
CA PRO A 92 0.66 0.51 4.97
C PRO A 92 1.21 -0.91 4.83
N ILE A 93 2.44 -1.03 4.39
CA ILE A 93 3.09 -2.35 4.20
C ILE A 93 3.11 -3.18 5.48
N THR A 94 3.30 -2.55 6.63
CA THR A 94 3.17 -3.12 7.98
C THR A 94 2.72 -2.03 8.96
N THR A 95 2.29 -2.44 10.14
CA THR A 95 1.91 -1.52 11.22
C THR A 95 3.00 -1.39 12.29
N LYS A 96 4.11 -2.13 12.18
CA LYS A 96 5.23 -2.13 13.14
C LYS A 96 6.58 -2.10 12.43
N VAL A 97 7.48 -1.25 12.90
CA VAL A 97 8.84 -1.11 12.32
C VAL A 97 9.63 -2.42 12.37
N GLY A 98 9.54 -3.18 13.46
CA GLY A 98 10.21 -4.48 13.58
C GLY A 98 9.75 -5.50 12.53
N GLU A 99 8.46 -5.50 12.17
CA GLU A 99 7.91 -6.32 11.11
C GLU A 99 8.47 -5.90 9.74
N LEU A 100 8.51 -4.60 9.45
CA LEU A 100 9.09 -4.06 8.23
C LEU A 100 10.55 -4.48 8.08
N ASN A 101 11.35 -4.34 9.13
CA ASN A 101 12.76 -4.74 9.13
C ASN A 101 12.95 -6.24 8.85
N GLN A 102 12.04 -7.10 9.33
CA GLN A 102 12.06 -8.52 9.00
C GLN A 102 11.79 -8.76 7.50
N LEU A 103 10.77 -8.08 6.93
CA LEU A 103 10.46 -8.22 5.50
C LEU A 103 11.61 -7.76 4.62
N ILE A 104 12.23 -6.61 4.95
CA ILE A 104 13.38 -6.07 4.23
C ILE A 104 14.55 -7.06 4.25
N ARG A 105 14.87 -7.67 5.41
CA ARG A 105 15.94 -8.67 5.52
C ARG A 105 15.67 -9.90 4.64
N ILE A 106 14.43 -10.40 4.62
CA ILE A 106 14.05 -11.55 3.79
C ILE A 106 14.20 -11.18 2.30
N ALA A 107 13.66 -10.03 1.89
CA ALA A 107 13.70 -9.56 0.52
C ALA A 107 15.15 -9.38 0.02
N LYS A 108 16.01 -8.72 0.81
CA LYS A 108 17.44 -8.54 0.49
C LYS A 108 18.16 -9.88 0.35
N ARG A 109 18.01 -10.79 1.32
CA ARG A 109 18.67 -12.11 1.31
C ARG A 109 18.28 -12.94 0.08
N LYS A 110 17.03 -12.85 -0.34
CA LYS A 110 16.49 -13.58 -1.50
C LYS A 110 16.58 -12.81 -2.82
N LYS A 111 17.13 -11.60 -2.83
CA LYS A 111 17.21 -10.71 -3.99
C LYS A 111 15.84 -10.45 -4.63
N LEU A 112 14.81 -10.25 -3.80
CA LEU A 112 13.43 -10.00 -4.21
C LEU A 112 13.08 -8.52 -4.11
N LEU A 113 12.21 -8.06 -5.02
CA LEU A 113 11.57 -6.76 -4.89
C LEU A 113 10.54 -6.81 -3.74
N LEU A 114 10.60 -5.82 -2.87
CA LEU A 114 9.56 -5.52 -1.88
C LEU A 114 9.22 -4.03 -1.99
N THR A 115 7.96 -3.71 -2.25
CA THR A 115 7.51 -2.32 -2.37
C THR A 115 6.13 -2.11 -1.79
N GLU A 116 5.90 -0.92 -1.26
CA GLU A 116 4.58 -0.43 -0.83
C GLU A 116 3.88 0.27 -1.99
N ALA A 117 2.58 0.03 -2.14
CA ALA A 117 1.78 0.62 -3.20
C ALA A 117 1.34 2.06 -2.87
N THR A 118 2.27 2.98 -2.81
CA THR A 118 2.04 4.41 -2.58
C THR A 118 1.89 5.12 -3.92
N PHE A 119 0.75 4.92 -4.58
CA PHE A 119 0.51 5.34 -5.98
C PHE A 119 0.64 6.82 -6.24
N PHE A 120 0.28 7.66 -5.28
CA PHE A 120 0.27 9.10 -5.49
C PHE A 120 1.67 9.67 -5.74
N ASN A 121 2.74 9.00 -5.33
CA ASN A 121 4.12 9.38 -5.62
C ASN A 121 4.40 9.49 -7.13
N TYR A 122 3.61 8.79 -7.95
CA TYR A 122 3.72 8.79 -9.40
C TYR A 122 2.74 9.74 -10.08
N HIS A 123 1.90 10.44 -9.31
CA HIS A 123 0.93 11.39 -9.86
C HIS A 123 1.61 12.65 -10.39
N ASN A 124 1.13 13.16 -11.53
CA ASN A 124 1.75 14.33 -12.18
C ASN A 124 1.74 15.59 -11.30
N GLN A 125 0.76 15.74 -10.41
CA GLN A 125 0.71 16.82 -9.44
C GLN A 125 1.97 16.88 -8.59
N PHE A 126 2.47 15.73 -8.10
CA PHE A 126 3.69 15.71 -7.28
C PHE A 126 4.94 16.01 -8.08
N LYS A 127 5.00 15.59 -9.34
CA LYS A 127 6.07 16.00 -10.25
C LYS A 127 6.08 17.51 -10.45
N PHE A 128 4.90 18.10 -10.63
CA PHE A 128 4.76 19.55 -10.77
C PHE A 128 5.18 20.27 -9.48
N VAL A 129 4.65 19.88 -8.31
CA VAL A 129 4.96 20.47 -7.01
C VAL A 129 6.46 20.36 -6.72
N LYS A 130 7.10 19.21 -6.95
CA LYS A 130 8.55 19.05 -6.76
C LYS A 130 9.34 20.01 -7.66
N LYS A 131 8.96 20.16 -8.93
CA LYS A 131 9.59 21.11 -9.86
C LYS A 131 9.39 22.57 -9.42
N PHE A 132 8.20 22.89 -8.93
CA PHE A 132 7.87 24.23 -8.43
C PHE A 132 8.72 24.57 -7.20
N ILE A 133 8.73 23.70 -6.19
CA ILE A 133 9.53 23.85 -4.97
C ILE A 133 11.03 23.98 -5.29
N GLY A 134 11.55 23.16 -6.20
CA GLY A 134 12.97 23.22 -6.59
C GLY A 134 13.39 24.52 -7.24
N LYS A 135 12.43 25.34 -7.74
CA LYS A 135 12.66 26.70 -8.25
C LYS A 135 12.62 27.78 -7.16
N HIS A 136 11.87 27.54 -6.08
CA HIS A 136 11.64 28.48 -4.99
C HIS A 136 12.31 27.95 -3.72
N ARG A 137 13.57 28.33 -3.51
CA ARG A 137 14.41 27.81 -2.40
C ARG A 137 14.04 28.32 -1.01
N ASN A 138 13.17 29.33 -0.91
CA ASN A 138 12.81 29.99 0.37
C ASN A 138 11.44 29.53 0.88
N ILE A 139 11.17 28.22 0.89
CA ILE A 139 9.94 27.70 1.50
C ILE A 139 10.19 27.48 2.99
N GLU A 140 9.55 28.31 3.81
CA GLU A 140 9.65 28.23 5.27
C GLU A 140 8.67 27.21 5.84
N GLN A 141 7.50 27.05 5.21
CA GLN A 141 6.45 26.17 5.74
C GLN A 141 5.58 25.56 4.64
N VAL A 142 5.16 24.31 4.85
CA VAL A 142 4.22 23.61 3.98
C VAL A 142 3.09 23.01 4.83
N PHE A 143 1.86 23.32 4.46
CA PHE A 143 0.67 22.74 5.05
C PHE A 143 0.06 21.72 4.09
N VAL A 144 -0.23 20.52 4.58
CA VAL A 144 -0.85 19.46 3.80
C VAL A 144 -2.05 18.90 4.53
N ASN A 145 -3.21 18.99 3.89
CA ASN A 145 -4.46 18.44 4.41
C ASN A 145 -4.93 17.25 3.58
N PHE A 146 -5.23 16.13 4.26
CA PHE A 146 -5.92 14.98 3.70
C PHE A 146 -7.20 14.73 4.48
N THR A 147 -8.31 14.85 3.81
CA THR A 147 -9.62 14.54 4.39
C THR A 147 -10.36 13.55 3.54
N ILE A 148 -11.08 12.63 4.18
CA ILE A 148 -11.99 11.70 3.53
C ILE A 148 -13.34 11.73 4.26
N PRO A 149 -14.45 11.49 3.57
CA PRO A 149 -15.75 11.32 4.22
C PRO A 149 -15.69 10.23 5.30
N MET A 150 -16.46 10.39 6.35
CA MET A 150 -16.53 9.39 7.43
C MET A 150 -16.89 8.02 6.86
N PRO A 151 -16.10 6.98 7.12
CA PRO A 151 -16.41 5.63 6.64
C PRO A 151 -17.72 5.11 7.27
N LYS A 152 -18.41 4.22 6.54
CA LYS A 152 -19.60 3.53 7.09
C LYS A 152 -19.22 2.74 8.35
N LYS A 153 -20.15 2.63 9.32
CA LYS A 153 -19.93 1.92 10.61
C LYS A 153 -19.28 0.54 10.47
N ASN A 154 -19.65 -0.23 9.45
CA ASN A 154 -19.13 -1.58 9.20
C ASN A 154 -17.87 -1.60 8.30
N SER A 155 -17.24 -0.47 8.07
CA SER A 155 -16.02 -0.40 7.28
C SER A 155 -14.83 -1.03 8.02
N LEU A 156 -13.98 -1.75 7.30
CA LEU A 156 -12.71 -2.25 7.83
C LEU A 156 -11.80 -1.12 8.34
N LEU A 157 -11.99 0.10 7.82
CA LEU A 157 -11.28 1.30 8.28
C LEU A 157 -11.63 1.70 9.71
N LEU A 158 -12.78 1.25 10.24
CA LEU A 158 -13.19 1.49 11.62
C LEU A 158 -13.04 0.24 12.50
N SER A 159 -12.27 -0.75 12.09
CA SER A 159 -12.09 -2.00 12.81
C SER A 159 -10.69 -2.10 13.43
N GLN A 160 -10.61 -2.20 14.76
CA GLN A 160 -9.36 -2.48 15.48
C GLN A 160 -8.74 -3.82 15.06
N LYS A 161 -9.58 -4.87 14.89
CA LYS A 161 -9.16 -6.21 14.47
C LYS A 161 -8.34 -6.18 13.18
N PHE A 162 -8.65 -5.25 12.29
CA PHE A 162 -7.99 -5.11 11.00
C PHE A 162 -6.98 -3.97 10.98
N HIS A 163 -6.60 -3.44 12.14
CA HIS A 163 -5.70 -2.29 12.27
C HIS A 163 -6.16 -1.08 11.43
N GLY A 164 -7.46 -0.73 11.59
CA GLY A 164 -8.06 0.43 10.93
C GLY A 164 -7.65 1.76 11.57
N GLY A 165 -8.41 2.81 11.27
CA GLY A 165 -8.19 4.17 11.73
C GLY A 165 -7.50 5.04 10.68
N THR A 166 -7.79 6.33 10.72
CA THR A 166 -7.24 7.31 9.76
C THR A 166 -5.72 7.38 9.87
N PHE A 167 -5.16 7.22 11.06
CA PHE A 167 -3.71 7.21 11.22
C PHE A 167 -3.05 6.10 10.39
N MET A 168 -3.54 4.86 10.49
CA MET A 168 -3.00 3.75 9.71
C MET A 168 -3.29 3.88 8.22
N ASP A 169 -4.42 4.47 7.85
CA ASP A 169 -4.80 4.62 6.45
C ASP A 169 -4.09 5.80 5.77
N MET A 170 -3.85 6.91 6.47
CA MET A 170 -3.37 8.16 5.89
C MET A 170 -1.90 8.48 6.22
N SER A 171 -1.30 7.90 7.26
CA SER A 171 0.10 8.16 7.61
C SER A 171 1.11 7.82 6.50
N PRO A 172 0.91 6.81 5.64
CA PRO A 172 1.79 6.59 4.49
C PRO A 172 1.83 7.78 3.52
N TYR A 173 0.70 8.48 3.35
CA TYR A 173 0.65 9.70 2.53
C TYR A 173 1.44 10.84 3.17
N THR A 174 1.22 11.09 4.48
CA THR A 174 1.97 12.13 5.22
C THR A 174 3.47 11.88 5.17
N ALA A 175 3.90 10.64 5.44
CA ALA A 175 5.31 10.25 5.38
C ALA A 175 5.91 10.37 3.98
N SER A 176 5.12 10.10 2.93
CA SER A 176 5.61 10.18 1.55
C SER A 176 5.75 11.61 1.07
N ILE A 177 4.84 12.51 1.45
CA ILE A 177 4.95 13.93 1.10
C ILE A 177 6.25 14.50 1.61
N ASN A 178 6.59 14.19 2.85
CA ASN A 178 7.86 14.54 3.44
C ASN A 178 9.05 14.14 2.55
N ARG A 179 9.10 12.87 2.16
CA ARG A 179 10.17 12.33 1.31
C ARG A 179 10.19 12.89 -0.12
N ILE A 180 9.03 13.33 -0.62
CA ILE A 180 8.92 13.88 -1.98
C ILE A 180 9.38 15.34 -2.02
N LEU A 181 9.00 16.12 -1.01
CA LEU A 181 9.22 17.56 -1.01
C LEU A 181 10.53 17.97 -0.36
N PHE A 182 10.98 17.22 0.65
CA PHE A 182 12.16 17.56 1.43
C PHE A 182 13.17 16.41 1.36
N GLU A 183 14.32 16.66 0.80
CA GLU A 183 15.44 15.71 0.75
C GLU A 183 16.25 15.73 2.06
N GLU A 184 15.95 16.67 2.95
CA GLU A 184 16.63 16.87 4.21
C GLU A 184 16.28 15.83 5.28
N LYS A 185 17.20 15.63 6.21
CA LYS A 185 17.00 14.74 7.34
C LYS A 185 16.06 15.38 8.36
N LEU A 186 15.01 14.66 8.72
CA LEU A 186 14.05 15.06 9.74
C LEU A 186 14.75 15.28 11.10
N LYS A 187 14.68 16.49 11.65
CA LYS A 187 15.25 16.87 12.94
C LYS A 187 14.28 16.61 14.11
N LYS A 188 13.01 16.96 13.94
CA LYS A 188 12.00 16.78 15.00
C LYS A 188 10.66 16.40 14.41
N LYS A 189 9.91 15.56 15.14
CA LYS A 189 8.51 15.24 14.82
C LYS A 189 7.66 15.30 16.08
N SER A 190 6.41 15.73 15.91
CA SER A 190 5.36 15.59 16.92
C SER A 190 4.06 15.20 16.26
N ILE A 191 3.21 14.49 16.99
CA ILE A 191 1.90 14.04 16.52
C ILE A 191 0.89 14.42 17.58
N ILE A 192 -0.14 15.14 17.18
CA ILE A 192 -1.27 15.52 18.05
C ILE A 192 -2.50 14.75 17.58
N VAL A 193 -3.02 13.90 18.44
CA VAL A 193 -4.28 13.20 18.17
C VAL A 193 -5.44 14.13 18.51
N LYS A 194 -6.22 14.51 17.50
CA LYS A 194 -7.38 15.41 17.66
C LYS A 194 -8.64 14.63 18.05
N LYS A 195 -8.86 13.48 17.45
CA LYS A 195 -10.06 12.66 17.69
C LYS A 195 -9.76 11.18 17.57
N ASN A 196 -10.28 10.40 18.52
CA ASN A 196 -10.30 8.96 18.41
C ASN A 196 -11.73 8.42 18.63
N ILE A 197 -12.03 7.28 18.03
CA ILE A 197 -13.28 6.53 18.24
C ILE A 197 -12.89 5.07 18.46
N GLN A 198 -13.38 4.46 19.57
CA GLN A 198 -13.08 3.06 19.86
C GLN A 198 -11.58 2.73 19.78
N LYS A 199 -10.73 3.57 20.39
CA LYS A 199 -9.26 3.44 20.35
C LYS A 199 -8.62 3.54 18.95
N LEU A 200 -9.36 3.94 17.91
CA LEU A 200 -8.84 4.22 16.58
C LEU A 200 -8.65 5.73 16.39
N ILE A 201 -7.48 6.13 15.99
CA ILE A 201 -7.19 7.53 15.65
C ILE A 201 -7.86 7.85 14.32
N ILE A 202 -8.81 8.79 14.33
CA ILE A 202 -9.57 9.22 13.15
C ILE A 202 -9.28 10.66 12.72
N SER A 203 -8.61 11.44 13.59
CA SER A 203 -8.11 12.77 13.24
C SER A 203 -6.82 13.05 14.00
N TYR A 204 -5.80 13.54 13.30
CA TYR A 204 -4.49 13.83 13.86
C TYR A 204 -3.76 14.89 13.04
N ASP A 205 -2.85 15.64 13.70
CA ASP A 205 -1.88 16.52 13.06
C ASP A 205 -0.48 15.94 13.22
N VAL A 206 0.35 16.16 12.22
CA VAL A 206 1.78 15.81 12.26
C VAL A 206 2.59 17.07 11.97
N PHE A 207 3.50 17.39 12.85
CA PHE A 207 4.46 18.49 12.71
C PHE A 207 5.85 17.91 12.49
N LEU A 208 6.48 18.33 11.41
CA LEU A 208 7.80 17.86 11.01
C LEU A 208 8.73 19.07 10.87
N LYS A 209 9.92 19.01 11.48
CA LYS A 209 10.97 20.04 11.36
C LYS A 209 12.19 19.43 10.67
N TYR A 210 12.70 20.12 9.69
CA TYR A 210 13.88 19.79 8.92
C TYR A 210 15.06 20.68 9.26
#